data_6d68bf952d06a4b94669e08f3330eb9f
#
_entry.id   6d68bf952d06a4b94669e08f3330eb9f
#
_cell.length_a   1.000
_cell.length_b   1.000
_cell.length_c   1.000
_cell.angle_alpha   90.00
_cell.angle_beta   90.00
_cell.angle_gamma   90.00
#
_symmetry.space_group_name_H-M   'P 1'
#
loop_
_entity.id
_entity.type
_entity.pdbx_description
1 polymer ?
#
loop_
_entity_poly.entity_id
_entity_poly.type
_entity_poly.pdbx_seq_one_letter_code
_entity_poly.pdbx_strand_id
1 'polypeptide(L)'
;LVLSHSPVFLTPSRLLRSAVIIDDSEALPRGLQHHPAIPRIISVTSRRHLLGAALIGALPLTGCGFRLRGSYSTPFRTLYLQMPENSYLAVRLRQELLAGSDVTIVNTPSEAEAILELLSDSRSRDVLSINDTGRAREYEITLSLSFRVSNPSGIDYMEAVTLTASRDLTYSESDFLSREKEEAFLYRDMEADLVNQLMRRIEAIKPPKQAGG
;
A
#
# COMPACT_ATOMS: atom_id res chain seq x y z
N LEU A 1 -15.49 -50.93 25.30
CA LEU A 1 -16.44 -50.17 26.12
C LEU A 1 -16.71 -48.83 25.47
N VAL A 2 -17.92 -48.74 24.96
CA VAL A 2 -18.58 -47.62 24.30
C VAL A 2 -19.04 -46.62 25.36
N LEU A 3 -18.78 -45.33 25.21
CA LEU A 3 -19.64 -44.27 25.76
C LEU A 3 -19.58 -43.03 24.89
N SER A 4 -20.60 -42.90 24.12
CA SER A 4 -21.24 -41.80 23.45
C SER A 4 -21.51 -40.63 24.40
N HIS A 5 -21.18 -39.39 24.00
CA HIS A 5 -21.93 -38.19 24.44
C HIS A 5 -22.04 -37.18 23.31
N SER A 6 -23.28 -36.96 22.95
CA SER A 6 -23.78 -36.07 21.91
C SER A 6 -23.75 -34.58 22.32
N PRO A 7 -23.93 -33.65 21.35
CA PRO A 7 -23.71 -32.22 21.52
C PRO A 7 -24.91 -31.49 22.10
N VAL A 8 -24.66 -30.47 22.90
CA VAL A 8 -25.65 -29.50 23.35
C VAL A 8 -25.72 -28.34 22.38
N PHE A 9 -26.84 -28.26 21.70
CA PHE A 9 -27.33 -27.09 20.96
C PHE A 9 -27.70 -25.99 21.97
N LEU A 10 -27.19 -24.80 21.78
CA LEU A 10 -27.74 -23.58 22.40
C LEU A 10 -27.97 -22.54 21.33
N THR A 11 -29.24 -22.25 21.15
CA THR A 11 -29.91 -21.31 20.25
C THR A 11 -29.61 -19.83 20.60
N PRO A 12 -29.76 -18.92 19.64
CA PRO A 12 -29.42 -17.50 19.80
C PRO A 12 -30.58 -16.70 20.42
N SER A 13 -30.24 -15.86 21.38
CA SER A 13 -31.20 -14.92 22.00
C SER A 13 -31.10 -13.56 21.35
N ARG A 14 -32.14 -13.20 20.64
CA ARG A 14 -32.90 -11.94 20.56
C ARG A 14 -32.15 -10.60 20.71
N LEU A 15 -32.15 -9.93 19.61
CA LEU A 15 -32.19 -8.49 19.35
C LEU A 15 -32.99 -7.67 20.40
N LEU A 16 -32.35 -6.66 20.99
CA LEU A 16 -33.02 -5.53 21.61
C LEU A 16 -32.74 -4.28 20.76
N ARG A 17 -33.75 -3.91 19.95
CA ARG A 17 -33.91 -2.61 19.34
C ARG A 17 -34.33 -1.62 20.41
N SER A 18 -33.49 -0.67 20.77
CA SER A 18 -33.90 0.52 21.50
C SER A 18 -34.31 1.58 20.48
N ALA A 19 -35.62 1.74 20.33
CA ALA A 19 -36.22 2.88 19.65
C ALA A 19 -36.16 4.09 20.59
N VAL A 20 -35.46 5.11 20.20
CA VAL A 20 -35.54 6.44 20.80
C VAL A 20 -36.75 7.13 20.22
N ILE A 21 -37.78 7.30 21.05
CA ILE A 21 -38.95 8.14 20.77
C ILE A 21 -38.52 9.57 21.09
N ILE A 22 -38.48 10.43 20.07
CA ILE A 22 -38.36 11.88 20.24
C ILE A 22 -39.80 12.41 20.29
N ASP A 23 -40.16 12.93 21.45
CA ASP A 23 -41.43 13.59 21.75
C ASP A 23 -41.37 15.01 21.18
N ASP A 24 -42.18 15.27 20.15
CA ASP A 24 -42.43 16.59 19.55
C ASP A 24 -43.60 17.25 20.28
N SER A 25 -43.31 17.99 21.31
CA SER A 25 -44.28 18.94 21.84
C SER A 25 -43.60 20.13 22.50
N GLU A 26 -43.21 21.11 21.71
CA GLU A 26 -43.13 22.48 22.24
C GLU A 26 -43.58 23.51 21.18
N ALA A 27 -44.47 24.31 21.66
CA ALA A 27 -45.35 25.26 21.02
C ALA A 27 -44.63 26.37 20.25
N LEU A 28 -45.21 26.69 19.09
CA LEU A 28 -44.95 27.88 18.28
C LEU A 28 -45.52 29.16 18.97
N PRO A 29 -44.76 30.25 19.05
CA PRO A 29 -45.37 31.59 19.19
C PRO A 29 -45.71 32.18 17.82
N ARG A 30 -46.98 32.49 17.65
CA ARG A 30 -47.52 33.35 16.57
C ARG A 30 -46.96 34.77 16.74
N GLY A 31 -46.28 35.27 15.71
CA GLY A 31 -45.83 36.67 15.70
C GLY A 31 -45.42 37.17 14.32
N LEU A 32 -46.35 37.88 13.67
CA LEU A 32 -46.14 38.94 12.68
C LEU A 32 -45.48 38.61 11.32
N GLN A 33 -46.40 38.43 10.37
CA GLN A 33 -46.19 38.59 8.94
C GLN A 33 -45.70 39.99 8.59
N HIS A 34 -44.55 40.15 8.04
CA HIS A 34 -44.17 41.24 7.17
C HIS A 34 -43.45 40.65 5.96
N HIS A 35 -44.16 40.53 4.85
CA HIS A 35 -43.56 40.26 3.55
C HIS A 35 -43.03 41.58 2.97
N PRO A 36 -41.73 41.71 2.72
CA PRO A 36 -41.27 42.66 1.72
C PRO A 36 -41.37 42.01 0.33
N ALA A 37 -42.09 42.67 -0.56
CA ALA A 37 -42.19 42.29 -1.96
C ALA A 37 -40.79 42.24 -2.61
N ILE A 38 -40.40 41.07 -3.08
CA ILE A 38 -39.17 40.89 -3.87
C ILE A 38 -39.50 41.33 -5.30
N PRO A 39 -38.80 42.34 -5.87
CA PRO A 39 -38.99 42.70 -7.27
C PRO A 39 -38.44 41.53 -8.14
N ARG A 40 -39.34 40.93 -8.95
CA ARG A 40 -38.97 40.01 -10.02
C ARG A 40 -38.20 40.78 -11.09
N ILE A 41 -36.89 40.76 -11.01
CA ILE A 41 -36.05 41.14 -12.15
C ILE A 41 -36.00 39.92 -13.08
N ILE A 42 -36.93 39.91 -14.05
CA ILE A 42 -36.83 39.00 -15.18
C ILE A 42 -35.76 39.58 -16.12
N SER A 43 -34.51 39.21 -15.89
CA SER A 43 -33.44 39.43 -16.84
C SER A 43 -33.61 38.44 -17.98
N VAL A 44 -34.09 38.93 -19.13
CA VAL A 44 -34.07 38.18 -20.39
C VAL A 44 -32.62 37.97 -20.81
N THR A 45 -32.03 36.90 -20.27
CA THR A 45 -30.69 36.50 -20.67
C THR A 45 -30.77 35.94 -22.09
N SER A 46 -30.30 36.72 -23.04
CA SER A 46 -30.25 36.38 -24.46
C SER A 46 -29.54 35.05 -24.67
N ARG A 47 -30.16 34.10 -25.37
CA ARG A 47 -29.59 32.75 -25.70
C ARG A 47 -28.17 32.80 -26.26
N ARG A 48 -27.77 33.94 -26.85
CA ARG A 48 -26.42 34.16 -27.40
C ARG A 48 -25.31 34.21 -26.33
N HIS A 49 -25.59 34.71 -25.12
CA HIS A 49 -24.63 34.79 -24.02
C HIS A 49 -24.43 33.45 -23.31
N LEU A 50 -25.45 32.56 -23.30
CA LEU A 50 -25.34 31.22 -22.73
C LEU A 50 -24.45 30.31 -23.58
N LEU A 51 -24.49 30.44 -24.90
CA LEU A 51 -23.62 29.66 -25.80
C LEU A 51 -22.13 30.10 -25.72
N GLY A 52 -21.89 31.40 -25.50
CA GLY A 52 -20.51 31.92 -25.30
C GLY A 52 -19.87 31.51 -23.98
N ALA A 53 -20.67 31.46 -22.91
CA ALA A 53 -20.19 31.03 -21.59
C ALA A 53 -19.89 29.54 -21.52
N ALA A 54 -20.62 28.70 -22.26
CA ALA A 54 -20.39 27.25 -22.33
C ALA A 54 -19.07 26.91 -23.07
N LEU A 55 -18.66 27.74 -24.03
CA LEU A 55 -17.40 27.50 -24.78
C LEU A 55 -16.15 27.88 -24.00
N ILE A 56 -16.24 28.85 -23.08
CA ILE A 56 -15.10 29.29 -22.23
C ILE A 56 -14.91 28.37 -21.03
N GLY A 57 -15.97 27.68 -20.55
CA GLY A 57 -15.91 26.73 -19.45
C GLY A 57 -15.27 25.37 -19.79
N ALA A 58 -15.08 25.05 -21.08
CA ALA A 58 -14.57 23.73 -21.51
C ALA A 58 -13.03 23.66 -21.64
N LEU A 59 -12.30 24.76 -21.49
CA LEU A 59 -10.86 24.85 -21.74
C LEU A 59 -9.92 24.43 -20.58
N PRO A 60 -10.32 24.32 -19.29
CA PRO A 60 -9.34 23.94 -18.26
C PRO A 60 -9.30 22.45 -17.91
N LEU A 61 -10.06 21.56 -18.59
CA LEU A 61 -10.08 20.13 -18.23
C LEU A 61 -8.95 19.28 -18.83
N THR A 62 -8.12 19.82 -19.68
CA THR A 62 -7.03 19.06 -20.36
C THR A 62 -5.68 19.11 -19.66
N GLY A 63 -5.55 19.71 -18.47
CA GLY A 63 -4.25 19.99 -17.84
C GLY A 63 -3.89 19.20 -16.60
N CYS A 64 -4.79 18.44 -15.99
CA CYS A 64 -4.45 17.58 -14.86
C CYS A 64 -3.93 16.24 -15.39
N GLY A 65 -2.63 16.17 -15.67
CA GLY A 65 -1.91 14.92 -15.88
C GLY A 65 -1.95 14.08 -14.60
N PHE A 66 -3.08 13.49 -14.28
CA PHE A 66 -3.22 12.48 -13.25
C PHE A 66 -2.48 11.23 -13.73
N ARG A 67 -1.15 11.18 -13.48
CA ARG A 67 -0.39 9.95 -13.64
C ARG A 67 -0.80 9.05 -12.47
N LEU A 68 -1.47 7.95 -12.77
CA LEU A 68 -1.81 6.94 -11.76
C LEU A 68 -0.52 6.58 -11.02
N ARG A 69 -0.48 6.81 -9.71
CA ARG A 69 0.65 6.46 -8.86
C ARG A 69 0.79 4.94 -8.92
N GLY A 70 1.85 4.43 -9.57
CA GLY A 70 2.10 3.00 -9.64
C GLY A 70 2.49 2.44 -11.00
N SER A 71 2.71 3.26 -12.04
CA SER A 71 3.33 2.74 -13.28
C SER A 71 4.84 2.92 -13.22
N TYR A 72 5.56 1.84 -12.99
CA TYR A 72 7.02 1.80 -13.10
C TYR A 72 7.39 1.46 -14.55
N SER A 73 8.21 2.30 -15.17
CA SER A 73 8.76 2.04 -16.49
C SER A 73 10.08 1.28 -16.33
N THR A 74 10.14 0.06 -16.81
CA THR A 74 11.36 -0.74 -16.74
C THR A 74 12.06 -0.79 -18.10
N PRO A 75 13.39 -0.90 -18.14
CA PRO A 75 14.14 -0.97 -19.39
C PRO A 75 14.10 -2.34 -20.06
N PHE A 76 13.45 -3.33 -19.47
CA PHE A 76 13.31 -4.71 -19.95
C PHE A 76 11.84 -5.14 -19.89
N ARG A 77 11.46 -6.09 -20.76
CA ARG A 77 10.08 -6.59 -20.87
C ARG A 77 9.86 -7.89 -20.13
N THR A 78 10.92 -8.70 -19.99
CA THR A 78 10.83 -9.98 -19.28
C THR A 78 11.82 -10.02 -18.14
N LEU A 79 11.36 -10.50 -16.97
CA LEU A 79 12.12 -10.56 -15.74
C LEU A 79 12.00 -11.95 -15.10
N TYR A 80 13.14 -12.53 -14.76
CA TYR A 80 13.21 -13.71 -13.91
C TYR A 80 13.53 -13.32 -12.48
N LEU A 81 12.77 -13.86 -11.50
CA LEU A 81 13.00 -13.63 -10.08
C LEU A 81 13.80 -14.82 -9.51
N GLN A 82 15.09 -14.61 -9.26
CA GLN A 82 15.99 -15.61 -8.66
C GLN A 82 15.97 -15.46 -7.14
N MET A 83 14.88 -15.95 -6.54
CA MET A 83 14.66 -15.94 -5.08
C MET A 83 13.68 -17.05 -4.68
N PRO A 84 13.56 -17.43 -3.40
CA PRO A 84 12.59 -18.43 -2.95
C PRO A 84 11.14 -18.01 -3.28
N GLU A 85 10.46 -18.76 -4.14
CA GLU A 85 9.12 -18.40 -4.68
C GLU A 85 8.06 -18.21 -3.60
N ASN A 86 8.15 -18.98 -2.50
CA ASN A 86 7.18 -18.96 -1.41
C ASN A 86 7.51 -17.93 -0.32
N SER A 87 8.57 -17.13 -0.49
CA SER A 87 8.87 -16.06 0.45
C SER A 87 7.83 -14.94 0.33
N TYR A 88 7.51 -14.29 1.46
CA TYR A 88 6.62 -13.12 1.45
C TYR A 88 7.15 -12.02 0.52
N LEU A 89 8.47 -11.82 0.53
CA LEU A 89 9.17 -10.87 -0.34
C LEU A 89 8.91 -11.15 -1.84
N ALA A 90 9.08 -12.43 -2.27
CA ALA A 90 8.86 -12.81 -3.67
C ALA A 90 7.42 -12.59 -4.10
N VAL A 91 6.47 -12.99 -3.26
CA VAL A 91 5.03 -12.79 -3.52
C VAL A 91 4.69 -11.32 -3.63
N ARG A 92 5.18 -10.50 -2.69
CA ARG A 92 4.94 -9.06 -2.68
C ARG A 92 5.56 -8.35 -3.89
N LEU A 93 6.80 -8.67 -4.21
CA LEU A 93 7.50 -8.12 -5.37
C LEU A 93 6.80 -8.49 -6.68
N ARG A 94 6.36 -9.75 -6.81
CA ARG A 94 5.58 -10.19 -7.98
C ARG A 94 4.28 -9.42 -8.12
N GLN A 95 3.56 -9.19 -7.04
CA GLN A 95 2.33 -8.39 -7.04
C GLN A 95 2.58 -6.95 -7.48
N GLU A 96 3.62 -6.29 -6.95
CA GLU A 96 3.96 -4.91 -7.31
C GLU A 96 4.40 -4.80 -8.79
N LEU A 97 5.20 -5.75 -9.27
CA LEU A 97 5.62 -5.80 -10.68
C LEU A 97 4.43 -5.97 -11.62
N LEU A 98 3.52 -6.92 -11.33
CA LEU A 98 2.35 -7.19 -12.17
C LEU A 98 1.31 -6.06 -12.13
N ALA A 99 1.19 -5.36 -11.00
CA ALA A 99 0.22 -4.27 -10.85
C ALA A 99 0.74 -2.92 -11.37
N GLY A 100 2.06 -2.72 -11.30
CA GLY A 100 2.69 -1.41 -11.50
C GLY A 100 3.59 -1.30 -12.72
N SER A 101 3.85 -2.37 -13.47
CA SER A 101 4.76 -2.33 -14.62
C SER A 101 4.26 -3.17 -15.80
N ASP A 102 4.83 -2.93 -16.99
CA ASP A 102 4.56 -3.73 -18.19
C ASP A 102 5.47 -4.97 -18.30
N VAL A 103 6.11 -5.37 -17.17
CA VAL A 103 7.03 -6.50 -17.12
C VAL A 103 6.27 -7.82 -17.06
N THR A 104 6.68 -8.77 -17.91
CA THR A 104 6.24 -10.16 -17.82
C THR A 104 7.23 -10.97 -16.99
N ILE A 105 6.77 -11.61 -15.92
CA ILE A 105 7.60 -12.50 -15.11
C ILE A 105 7.66 -13.85 -15.80
N VAL A 106 8.89 -14.32 -16.09
CA VAL A 106 9.16 -15.62 -16.72
C VAL A 106 9.65 -16.63 -15.69
N ASN A 107 9.53 -17.93 -16.04
CA ASN A 107 9.84 -19.01 -15.10
C ASN A 107 11.26 -19.55 -15.29
N THR A 108 11.96 -19.19 -16.36
CA THR A 108 13.31 -19.66 -16.64
C THR A 108 14.25 -18.48 -16.91
N PRO A 109 15.50 -18.52 -16.43
CA PRO A 109 16.47 -17.47 -16.68
C PRO A 109 16.74 -17.21 -18.17
N SER A 110 16.64 -18.26 -19.00
CA SER A 110 16.92 -18.19 -20.44
C SER A 110 15.88 -17.38 -21.24
N GLU A 111 14.67 -17.23 -20.71
CA GLU A 111 13.58 -16.45 -21.34
C GLU A 111 13.58 -14.99 -20.87
N ALA A 112 14.40 -14.67 -19.89
CA ALA A 112 14.45 -13.35 -19.29
C ALA A 112 15.38 -12.40 -20.03
N GLU A 113 14.98 -11.15 -20.18
CA GLU A 113 15.89 -10.05 -20.55
C GLU A 113 16.69 -9.58 -19.33
N ALA A 114 16.11 -9.70 -18.13
CA ALA A 114 16.76 -9.37 -16.86
C ALA A 114 16.49 -10.43 -15.81
N ILE A 115 17.46 -10.62 -14.91
CA ILE A 115 17.41 -11.52 -13.76
C ILE A 115 17.58 -10.67 -12.51
N LEU A 116 16.57 -10.66 -11.65
CA LEU A 116 16.64 -10.06 -10.33
C LEU A 116 17.00 -11.15 -9.32
N GLU A 117 18.20 -11.05 -8.79
CA GLU A 117 18.75 -12.01 -7.83
C GLU A 117 18.73 -11.43 -6.41
N LEU A 118 18.16 -12.17 -5.47
CA LEU A 118 18.29 -11.92 -4.03
C LEU A 118 19.60 -12.54 -3.53
N LEU A 119 20.58 -11.71 -3.20
CA LEU A 119 21.89 -12.14 -2.72
C LEU A 119 21.90 -12.45 -1.23
N SER A 120 21.18 -11.66 -0.43
CA SER A 120 21.05 -11.89 1.00
C SER A 120 19.75 -11.34 1.57
N ASP A 121 19.22 -12.02 2.59
CA ASP A 121 18.13 -11.61 3.47
C ASP A 121 18.67 -11.75 4.91
N SER A 122 18.85 -10.65 5.61
CA SER A 122 19.41 -10.61 6.95
C SER A 122 18.49 -9.84 7.88
N ARG A 123 18.24 -10.45 9.03
CA ARG A 123 17.43 -9.86 10.11
C ARG A 123 18.28 -9.77 11.37
N SER A 124 18.28 -8.61 12.01
CA SER A 124 18.95 -8.41 13.29
C SER A 124 18.01 -7.76 14.30
N ARG A 125 18.39 -7.90 15.56
CA ARG A 125 17.72 -7.30 16.71
C ARG A 125 18.76 -6.79 17.68
N ASP A 126 18.73 -5.51 17.95
CA ASP A 126 19.65 -4.82 18.85
C ASP A 126 18.86 -4.22 20.01
N VAL A 127 19.42 -4.29 21.23
CA VAL A 127 18.78 -3.75 22.44
C VAL A 127 19.03 -2.24 22.49
N LEU A 128 17.96 -1.46 22.47
CA LEU A 128 18.02 0.01 22.61
C LEU A 128 17.98 0.47 24.07
N SER A 129 17.14 -0.17 24.89
CA SER A 129 17.01 0.20 26.30
C SER A 129 16.78 -1.02 27.20
N ILE A 130 17.19 -0.87 28.46
CA ILE A 130 16.95 -1.86 29.51
C ILE A 130 16.15 -1.21 30.66
N ASN A 131 15.38 -2.03 31.39
CA ASN A 131 14.68 -1.60 32.58
C ASN A 131 15.58 -1.66 33.83
N ASP A 132 15.05 -1.22 34.98
CA ASP A 132 15.76 -1.18 36.26
C ASP A 132 16.23 -2.56 36.75
N THR A 133 15.67 -3.64 36.20
CA THR A 133 16.06 -5.03 36.50
C THR A 133 17.07 -5.61 35.51
N GLY A 134 17.57 -4.79 34.55
CA GLY A 134 18.55 -5.20 33.54
C GLY A 134 17.95 -5.99 32.38
N ARG A 135 16.63 -6.02 32.22
CA ARG A 135 15.95 -6.67 31.09
C ARG A 135 15.74 -5.67 29.96
N ALA A 136 15.88 -6.15 28.73
CA ALA A 136 15.61 -5.33 27.56
C ALA A 136 14.14 -4.87 27.51
N ARG A 137 13.95 -3.56 27.31
CA ARG A 137 12.65 -2.89 27.21
C ARG A 137 12.30 -2.49 25.80
N GLU A 138 13.30 -2.08 25.04
CA GLU A 138 13.14 -1.65 23.65
C GLU A 138 14.22 -2.31 22.79
N TYR A 139 13.82 -2.73 21.62
CA TYR A 139 14.70 -3.29 20.60
C TYR A 139 14.57 -2.49 19.31
N GLU A 140 15.66 -2.37 18.59
CA GLU A 140 15.63 -2.04 17.17
C GLU A 140 15.67 -3.36 16.39
N ILE A 141 14.69 -3.60 15.55
CA ILE A 141 14.72 -4.68 14.57
C ILE A 141 15.11 -4.12 13.22
N THR A 142 16.03 -4.79 12.54
CA THR A 142 16.56 -4.36 11.25
C THR A 142 16.40 -5.47 10.23
N LEU A 143 15.93 -5.12 9.04
CA LEU A 143 15.88 -5.97 7.86
C LEU A 143 16.81 -5.39 6.80
N SER A 144 17.73 -6.21 6.30
CA SER A 144 18.64 -5.85 5.20
C SER A 144 18.51 -6.85 4.07
N LEU A 145 18.22 -6.37 2.87
CA LEU A 145 18.06 -7.16 1.66
C LEU A 145 19.07 -6.69 0.61
N SER A 146 19.86 -7.63 0.06
CA SER A 146 20.80 -7.33 -1.00
C SER A 146 20.33 -7.93 -2.31
N PHE A 147 20.30 -7.12 -3.34
CA PHE A 147 19.84 -7.50 -4.68
C PHE A 147 20.84 -7.13 -5.76
N ARG A 148 20.80 -7.87 -6.86
CA ARG A 148 21.50 -7.55 -8.09
C ARG A 148 20.55 -7.73 -9.26
N VAL A 149 20.70 -6.95 -10.32
CA VAL A 149 19.99 -7.16 -11.57
C VAL A 149 21.00 -7.31 -12.69
N SER A 150 20.97 -8.45 -13.37
CA SER A 150 21.86 -8.78 -14.48
C SER A 150 21.08 -9.28 -15.70
N ASN A 151 21.73 -9.35 -16.84
CA ASN A 151 21.19 -10.09 -17.99
C ASN A 151 21.56 -11.59 -17.89
N PRO A 152 20.98 -12.47 -18.71
CA PRO A 152 21.34 -13.90 -18.75
C PRO A 152 22.81 -14.18 -19.08
N SER A 153 23.52 -13.22 -19.71
CA SER A 153 24.95 -13.33 -20.00
C SER A 153 25.86 -12.89 -18.84
N GLY A 154 25.27 -12.51 -17.68
CA GLY A 154 26.00 -12.12 -16.48
C GLY A 154 26.46 -10.66 -16.46
N ILE A 155 26.00 -9.82 -17.37
CA ILE A 155 26.31 -8.38 -17.36
C ILE A 155 25.29 -7.67 -16.42
N ASP A 156 25.81 -6.93 -15.46
CA ASP A 156 24.98 -6.22 -14.51
C ASP A 156 24.30 -5.01 -15.13
N TYR A 157 22.97 -4.92 -14.98
CA TYR A 157 22.17 -3.73 -15.19
C TYR A 157 22.15 -2.85 -13.92
N MET A 158 22.22 -3.49 -12.78
CA MET A 158 22.36 -2.88 -11.46
C MET A 158 23.29 -3.76 -10.64
N GLU A 159 24.41 -3.20 -10.21
CA GLU A 159 25.35 -3.84 -9.29
C GLU A 159 24.65 -4.20 -7.97
N ALA A 160 25.28 -5.05 -7.18
CA ALA A 160 24.75 -5.43 -5.88
C ALA A 160 24.49 -4.19 -5.01
N VAL A 161 23.25 -4.06 -4.55
CA VAL A 161 22.79 -2.99 -3.67
C VAL A 161 22.12 -3.57 -2.45
N THR A 162 22.45 -3.03 -1.28
CA THR A 162 21.79 -3.38 -0.02
C THR A 162 20.78 -2.31 0.35
N LEU A 163 19.55 -2.73 0.62
CA LEU A 163 18.47 -1.92 1.15
C LEU A 163 18.26 -2.32 2.60
N THR A 164 18.10 -1.34 3.48
CA THR A 164 17.92 -1.57 4.91
C THR A 164 16.72 -0.77 5.40
N ALA A 165 15.92 -1.40 6.26
CA ALA A 165 14.85 -0.76 7.00
C ALA A 165 14.95 -1.18 8.48
N SER A 166 14.65 -0.28 9.40
CA SER A 166 14.59 -0.58 10.84
C SER A 166 13.29 -0.06 11.47
N ARG A 167 12.89 -0.70 12.55
CA ARG A 167 11.74 -0.33 13.38
C ARG A 167 12.04 -0.60 14.84
N ASP A 168 11.49 0.25 15.70
CA ASP A 168 11.56 0.05 17.13
C ASP A 168 10.43 -0.86 17.60
N LEU A 169 10.77 -1.80 18.48
CA LEU A 169 9.86 -2.75 19.11
C LEU A 169 9.92 -2.59 20.62
N THR A 170 8.84 -2.09 21.22
CA THR A 170 8.75 -1.94 22.67
C THR A 170 8.33 -3.25 23.33
N TYR A 171 9.01 -3.61 24.40
CA TYR A 171 8.82 -4.87 25.12
C TYR A 171 7.96 -4.69 26.36
N SER A 172 6.74 -5.28 26.37
CA SER A 172 5.91 -5.41 27.57
C SER A 172 5.93 -6.84 28.07
N GLU A 173 6.23 -7.06 29.35
CA GLU A 173 6.37 -8.41 29.92
C GLU A 173 5.06 -9.21 29.96
N SER A 174 3.90 -8.55 29.88
CA SER A 174 2.59 -9.16 30.05
C SER A 174 2.05 -9.94 28.85
N ASP A 175 2.59 -9.68 27.62
CA ASP A 175 1.97 -10.16 26.38
C ASP A 175 2.93 -10.83 25.41
N PHE A 176 3.42 -12.02 25.75
CA PHE A 176 4.36 -12.76 24.89
C PHE A 176 3.79 -13.07 23.49
N LEU A 177 2.52 -13.46 23.39
CA LEU A 177 1.91 -13.79 22.09
C LEU A 177 1.60 -12.57 21.23
N SER A 178 1.37 -11.42 21.83
CA SER A 178 1.16 -10.16 21.10
C SER A 178 2.46 -9.70 20.45
N ARG A 179 3.60 -9.93 21.08
CA ARG A 179 4.94 -9.52 20.61
C ARG A 179 5.37 -10.23 19.36
N GLU A 180 5.21 -11.55 19.28
CA GLU A 180 5.56 -12.31 18.09
C GLU A 180 4.75 -11.83 16.86
N LYS A 181 3.48 -11.50 17.08
CA LYS A 181 2.62 -10.96 16.02
C LYS A 181 3.04 -9.55 15.62
N GLU A 182 3.39 -8.71 16.57
CA GLU A 182 3.86 -7.35 16.32
C GLU A 182 5.19 -7.36 15.56
N GLU A 183 6.16 -8.14 16.01
CA GLU A 183 7.44 -8.30 15.33
C GLU A 183 7.24 -8.82 13.90
N ALA A 184 6.42 -9.85 13.72
CA ALA A 184 6.10 -10.37 12.39
C ALA A 184 5.39 -9.34 11.50
N PHE A 185 4.54 -8.49 12.08
CA PHE A 185 3.91 -7.39 11.36
C PHE A 185 4.94 -6.33 10.94
N LEU A 186 5.84 -5.93 11.83
CA LEU A 186 6.87 -4.95 11.53
C LEU A 186 7.82 -5.45 10.43
N TYR A 187 8.21 -6.73 10.44
CA TYR A 187 9.00 -7.29 9.35
C TYR A 187 8.27 -7.24 8.01
N ARG A 188 6.98 -7.54 7.95
CA ARG A 188 6.18 -7.42 6.71
C ARG A 188 6.06 -5.98 6.22
N ASP A 189 5.93 -5.03 7.14
CA ASP A 189 5.92 -3.60 6.82
C ASP A 189 7.27 -3.17 6.23
N MET A 190 8.38 -3.57 6.85
CA MET A 190 9.73 -3.32 6.33
C MET A 190 9.97 -3.97 4.97
N GLU A 191 9.52 -5.22 4.76
CA GLU A 191 9.59 -5.88 3.46
C GLU A 191 8.83 -5.10 2.39
N ALA A 192 7.63 -4.60 2.69
CA ALA A 192 6.86 -3.78 1.77
C ALA A 192 7.58 -2.45 1.43
N ASP A 193 8.18 -1.80 2.42
CA ASP A 193 9.00 -0.60 2.21
C ASP A 193 10.21 -0.87 1.31
N LEU A 194 10.92 -1.99 1.56
CA LEU A 194 12.09 -2.36 0.76
C LEU A 194 11.72 -2.75 -0.67
N VAL A 195 10.57 -3.41 -0.88
CA VAL A 195 10.03 -3.68 -2.22
C VAL A 195 9.78 -2.37 -2.97
N ASN A 196 9.13 -1.39 -2.32
CA ASN A 196 8.90 -0.09 -2.94
C ASN A 196 10.21 0.65 -3.27
N GLN A 197 11.23 0.53 -2.43
CA GLN A 197 12.54 1.10 -2.71
C GLN A 197 13.23 0.39 -3.88
N LEU A 198 13.14 -0.94 -3.94
CA LEU A 198 13.68 -1.74 -5.03
C LEU A 198 13.00 -1.39 -6.37
N MET A 199 11.68 -1.27 -6.39
CA MET A 199 10.93 -0.86 -7.60
C MET A 199 11.43 0.48 -8.17
N ARG A 200 11.65 1.48 -7.30
CA ARG A 200 12.23 2.76 -7.74
C ARG A 200 13.65 2.63 -8.30
N ARG A 201 14.45 1.70 -7.78
CA ARG A 201 15.80 1.46 -8.30
C ARG A 201 15.76 0.73 -9.63
N ILE A 202 14.86 -0.23 -9.81
CA ILE A 202 14.63 -0.92 -11.08
C ILE A 202 14.19 0.09 -12.16
N GLU A 203 13.29 1.00 -11.84
CA GLU A 203 12.86 2.08 -12.74
C GLU A 203 14.03 3.00 -13.17
N ALA A 204 14.97 3.23 -12.27
CA ALA A 204 16.14 4.08 -12.53
C ALA A 204 17.25 3.38 -13.36
N ILE A 205 17.14 2.08 -13.62
CA ILE A 205 18.09 1.34 -14.45
C ILE A 205 18.08 1.93 -15.85
N LYS A 206 19.26 2.32 -16.33
CA LYS A 206 19.44 2.72 -17.72
C LYS A 206 19.85 1.47 -18.51
N PRO A 207 19.18 1.16 -19.63
CA PRO A 207 19.64 0.07 -20.47
C PRO A 207 21.10 0.33 -20.87
N PRO A 208 21.97 -0.70 -20.86
CA PRO A 208 23.33 -0.54 -21.32
C PRO A 208 23.25 0.04 -22.73
N LYS A 209 24.04 1.11 -23.01
CA LYS A 209 24.21 1.57 -24.36
C LYS A 209 24.68 0.36 -25.18
N GLN A 210 23.83 -0.10 -26.10
CA GLN A 210 24.28 -1.08 -27.07
C GLN A 210 25.54 -0.47 -27.69
N ALA A 211 26.68 -1.11 -27.42
CA ALA A 211 27.91 -0.76 -28.12
C ALA A 211 27.58 -0.97 -29.59
N GLY A 212 27.45 0.15 -30.31
CA GLY A 212 27.09 0.14 -31.72
C GLY A 212 28.05 -0.77 -32.47
N GLY A 213 27.45 -1.77 -33.14
CA GLY A 213 28.18 -2.57 -34.10
C GLY A 213 28.60 -1.74 -35.31
#